data_2259ddf6ccad10e79d911b061886c4d2
#
_entry.id   2259ddf6ccad10e79d911b061886c4d2
#
_cell.length_a   1.000
_cell.length_b   1.000
_cell.length_c   1.000
_cell.angle_alpha   90.00
_cell.angle_beta   90.00
_cell.angle_gamma   90.00
#
_symmetry.space_group_name_H-M   'P 1'
#
loop_
_entity.id
_entity.type
_entity.pdbx_description
1 polymer ?
#
loop_
_entity_poly.entity_id
_entity_poly.type
_entity_poly.pdbx_seq_one_letter_code
_entity_poly.pdbx_strand_id
1 'polypeptide(L)'
;VRHHELPPPTASTGPRRRPVLAAAALAGVCLTAAGCAGDGGQDPGAGPEAASRPSSSSPSPSPSPTPSTREPSSPAASPSAGATSAKPLPRGPLTGRTVVIDPGHNPGNRDHTREINSQVDIGTGRKECDTTGTATDAGYAEARFTLDVSRRLRTLLEEQGAKVVLTQDGDRAFGPCVDERARIGNRERADAVVSVHADGSATGNRGFHVILPAAVNGGGADTAKIVAPSRELGVRIAGNFVRVTGSAPSNYIGGNTGLDTRDDLGGLNLSKVPKVFIECGNMRDPEDAALLTSAGWRQKAALGIAEGIGSYLKR
;
A
#
# COMPACT_ATOMS: atom_id res chain seq x y z
N VAL A 1 -4.28 65.95 -9.73
CA VAL A 1 -4.77 64.65 -10.21
C VAL A 1 -5.77 64.19 -9.17
N ARG A 2 -7.07 64.16 -9.53
CA ARG A 2 -8.17 63.82 -8.61
C ARG A 2 -8.32 62.28 -8.55
N HIS A 3 -8.30 61.74 -7.35
CA HIS A 3 -8.64 60.36 -7.09
C HIS A 3 -10.17 60.20 -7.10
N HIS A 4 -10.70 59.36 -8.01
CA HIS A 4 -12.11 58.90 -7.97
C HIS A 4 -12.18 57.67 -7.08
N GLU A 5 -12.81 57.82 -5.92
CA GLU A 5 -13.26 56.71 -5.07
C GLU A 5 -14.47 56.02 -5.72
N LEU A 6 -14.40 54.70 -5.83
CA LEU A 6 -15.54 53.86 -6.22
C LEU A 6 -16.37 53.52 -4.97
N PRO A 7 -17.73 53.51 -5.07
CA PRO A 7 -18.59 53.18 -3.93
C PRO A 7 -18.60 51.66 -3.65
N PRO A 8 -18.89 51.28 -2.38
CA PRO A 8 -18.94 49.88 -1.99
C PRO A 8 -20.16 49.14 -2.59
N PRO A 9 -20.07 47.80 -2.81
CA PRO A 9 -21.17 47.01 -3.36
C PRO A 9 -22.33 46.86 -2.35
N THR A 10 -23.53 47.09 -2.82
CA THR A 10 -24.79 46.93 -2.08
C THR A 10 -25.10 45.45 -1.82
N ALA A 11 -25.39 45.12 -0.59
CA ALA A 11 -25.82 43.79 -0.19
C ALA A 11 -27.24 43.47 -0.73
N SER A 12 -27.36 42.46 -1.58
CA SER A 12 -28.61 41.90 -2.05
C SER A 12 -29.21 40.94 -0.99
N THR A 13 -30.32 41.32 -0.42
CA THR A 13 -31.17 40.48 0.45
C THR A 13 -32.04 39.59 -0.38
N GLY A 14 -31.63 38.32 -0.59
CA GLY A 14 -32.49 37.29 -1.18
C GLY A 14 -33.34 36.58 -0.11
N PRO A 15 -34.52 36.05 -0.47
CA PRO A 15 -35.49 35.56 0.51
C PRO A 15 -35.03 34.23 1.16
N ARG A 16 -35.11 34.20 2.49
CA ARG A 16 -34.91 33.01 3.31
C ARG A 16 -35.96 31.94 3.03
N ARG A 17 -35.58 30.83 2.42
CA ARG A 17 -36.42 29.64 2.35
C ARG A 17 -36.36 28.88 3.66
N ARG A 18 -37.51 28.67 4.31
CA ARG A 18 -37.69 27.83 5.51
C ARG A 18 -37.53 26.35 5.15
N PRO A 19 -36.86 25.51 5.98
CA PRO A 19 -36.86 24.08 5.75
C PRO A 19 -38.22 23.47 6.13
N VAL A 20 -38.80 22.70 5.21
CA VAL A 20 -39.96 21.87 5.45
C VAL A 20 -39.48 20.55 6.04
N LEU A 21 -39.85 20.30 7.28
CA LEU A 21 -39.67 19.01 7.97
C LEU A 21 -40.73 18.03 7.37
N ALA A 22 -40.25 17.06 6.60
CA ALA A 22 -41.06 15.91 6.20
C ALA A 22 -40.86 14.79 7.23
N ALA A 23 -41.87 14.52 8.03
CA ALA A 23 -41.95 13.38 8.91
C ALA A 23 -42.30 12.13 8.06
N ALA A 24 -41.41 11.18 7.96
CA ALA A 24 -41.69 9.87 7.38
C ALA A 24 -42.11 8.90 8.49
N ALA A 25 -43.35 8.43 8.42
CA ALA A 25 -43.92 7.42 9.28
C ALA A 25 -43.36 6.04 8.94
N LEU A 26 -42.85 5.34 9.93
CA LEU A 26 -42.47 3.93 9.88
C LEU A 26 -43.72 3.07 10.03
N ALA A 27 -44.10 2.36 8.98
CA ALA A 27 -45.04 1.25 9.05
C ALA A 27 -44.30 -0.06 9.21
N GLY A 28 -44.38 -0.67 10.39
CA GLY A 28 -43.87 -2.00 10.65
C GLY A 28 -44.80 -3.06 10.05
N VAL A 29 -44.25 -4.02 9.34
CA VAL A 29 -44.94 -5.26 8.96
C VAL A 29 -44.20 -6.41 9.68
N CYS A 30 -44.88 -6.96 10.70
CA CYS A 30 -44.58 -8.26 11.27
C CYS A 30 -45.10 -9.34 10.36
N LEU A 31 -44.28 -10.24 9.84
CA LEU A 31 -44.72 -11.53 9.32
C LEU A 31 -44.18 -12.62 10.24
N THR A 32 -45.12 -13.23 10.96
CA THR A 32 -44.98 -14.52 11.64
C THR A 32 -45.11 -15.63 10.60
N ALA A 33 -44.18 -16.54 10.52
CA ALA A 33 -44.40 -17.82 9.85
C ALA A 33 -44.13 -18.94 10.88
N ALA A 34 -45.22 -19.68 11.13
CA ALA A 34 -45.24 -20.88 11.96
C ALA A 34 -44.58 -22.08 11.28
N GLY A 35 -44.12 -22.97 12.11
CA GLY A 35 -43.39 -24.15 11.75
C GLY A 35 -44.21 -25.31 11.13
N CYS A 36 -43.49 -26.36 10.76
CA CYS A 36 -43.98 -27.72 10.82
C CYS A 36 -42.76 -28.66 11.03
N ALA A 37 -42.93 -29.48 12.03
CA ALA A 37 -42.08 -30.59 12.40
C ALA A 37 -42.36 -31.85 11.53
N GLY A 38 -41.39 -32.75 11.43
CA GLY A 38 -41.51 -34.11 10.93
C GLY A 38 -40.13 -34.74 11.08
N ASP A 39 -39.89 -35.43 11.98
CA ASP A 39 -40.00 -36.73 12.67
C ASP A 39 -39.63 -37.93 11.79
N GLY A 40 -38.77 -38.81 12.35
CA GLY A 40 -38.54 -40.20 11.99
C GLY A 40 -37.27 -40.48 11.19
N GLY A 41 -36.32 -41.25 11.62
CA GLY A 41 -36.24 -42.39 12.46
C GLY A 41 -34.86 -43.02 12.37
N GLN A 42 -34.36 -43.39 13.49
CA GLN A 42 -33.61 -44.59 13.88
C GLN A 42 -32.42 -45.15 13.09
N ASP A 43 -31.32 -45.17 13.81
CA ASP A 43 -30.23 -46.15 13.88
C ASP A 43 -30.74 -47.63 13.99
N PRO A 44 -29.95 -48.75 13.84
CA PRO A 44 -28.60 -48.90 14.41
C PRO A 44 -27.69 -49.87 13.58
N GLY A 45 -26.44 -49.94 13.99
CA GLY A 45 -25.73 -51.21 13.78
C GLY A 45 -24.20 -51.17 13.69
N ALA A 46 -23.64 -51.48 14.87
CA ALA A 46 -22.48 -52.34 15.10
C ALA A 46 -21.10 -52.02 14.51
N GLY A 47 -20.15 -51.75 15.44
CA GLY A 47 -18.72 -52.03 15.27
C GLY A 47 -18.40 -53.54 15.50
N PRO A 48 -17.23 -53.94 15.98
CA PRO A 48 -15.85 -53.48 15.80
C PRO A 48 -14.91 -54.64 15.33
N GLU A 49 -13.68 -54.35 14.93
CA GLU A 49 -12.50 -55.27 15.09
C GLU A 49 -11.25 -54.51 14.66
N ALA A 50 -10.36 -54.33 15.43
CA ALA A 50 -9.20 -54.88 16.13
C ALA A 50 -8.12 -55.50 15.24
N ALA A 51 -6.88 -55.07 15.59
CA ALA A 51 -5.57 -55.72 15.39
C ALA A 51 -4.94 -55.61 13.99
N SER A 52 -3.73 -55.10 13.84
CA SER A 52 -2.49 -55.67 14.36
C SER A 52 -1.30 -54.75 14.10
N ARG A 53 -0.46 -54.51 15.12
CA ARG A 53 0.96 -54.20 14.97
C ARG A 53 1.73 -55.45 14.58
N PRO A 54 2.89 -55.37 13.92
CA PRO A 54 4.16 -55.72 14.56
C PRO A 54 5.25 -54.67 14.34
N SER A 55 5.90 -54.22 15.35
CA SER A 55 7.19 -54.58 15.96
C SER A 55 8.44 -54.52 15.05
N SER A 56 9.28 -53.58 15.43
CA SER A 56 10.72 -53.63 15.61
C SER A 56 11.65 -54.16 14.52
N SER A 57 12.59 -53.29 14.15
CA SER A 57 14.01 -53.68 14.19
C SER A 57 14.91 -52.45 14.09
N SER A 58 15.60 -52.15 15.19
CA SER A 58 16.84 -51.39 15.21
C SER A 58 17.96 -52.25 14.64
N PRO A 59 18.95 -51.66 13.99
CA PRO A 59 20.33 -52.13 14.10
C PRO A 59 21.23 -51.13 14.79
N SER A 60 22.06 -51.71 15.62
CA SER A 60 23.12 -51.21 16.48
C SER A 60 24.36 -50.75 15.69
N PRO A 61 25.31 -50.11 16.35
CA PRO A 61 26.26 -49.14 15.78
C PRO A 61 27.52 -49.80 15.21
N SER A 62 28.15 -49.10 14.30
CA SER A 62 29.50 -49.45 13.81
C SER A 62 30.47 -48.28 13.97
N PRO A 63 31.77 -48.56 14.08
CA PRO A 63 32.70 -47.90 14.99
C PRO A 63 33.36 -46.66 14.44
N SER A 64 33.81 -45.84 15.39
CA SER A 64 34.67 -44.66 15.18
C SER A 64 36.04 -45.03 14.59
N PRO A 65 36.59 -44.23 13.68
CA PRO A 65 38.01 -44.23 13.45
C PRO A 65 38.71 -43.12 14.25
N THR A 66 39.87 -43.51 14.75
CA THR A 66 40.85 -42.83 15.54
C THR A 66 41.33 -41.47 14.92
N PRO A 67 41.71 -40.48 15.72
CA PRO A 67 42.18 -39.19 15.25
C PRO A 67 43.59 -39.25 14.67
N SER A 68 43.75 -38.77 13.44
CA SER A 68 45.03 -38.51 12.83
C SER A 68 45.40 -37.04 13.03
N THR A 69 46.44 -36.86 13.79
CA THR A 69 47.13 -35.57 14.00
C THR A 69 47.62 -35.00 12.66
N ARG A 70 47.16 -33.81 12.28
CA ARG A 70 47.78 -33.03 11.21
C ARG A 70 48.08 -31.64 11.68
N GLU A 71 49.31 -31.24 11.41
CA GLU A 71 49.95 -29.95 11.75
C GLU A 71 49.16 -28.73 11.26
N PRO A 72 49.34 -27.54 11.93
CA PRO A 72 48.67 -26.33 11.56
C PRO A 72 49.31 -25.70 10.32
N SER A 73 48.59 -25.70 9.20
CA SER A 73 48.91 -24.88 8.03
C SER A 73 48.40 -23.45 8.26
N SER A 74 49.28 -22.48 7.99
CA SER A 74 49.01 -21.03 8.03
C SER A 74 47.72 -20.64 7.34
N PRO A 75 47.02 -19.60 7.84
CA PRO A 75 45.79 -19.10 7.20
C PRO A 75 46.13 -18.43 5.87
N ALA A 76 45.64 -19.03 4.81
CA ALA A 76 45.57 -18.38 3.49
C ALA A 76 44.64 -17.17 3.58
N ALA A 77 45.09 -16.02 3.12
CA ALA A 77 44.31 -14.80 3.04
C ALA A 77 43.00 -15.05 2.29
N SER A 78 41.88 -14.77 2.96
CA SER A 78 40.55 -14.73 2.31
C SER A 78 40.57 -13.73 1.18
N PRO A 79 40.05 -14.06 0.00
CA PRO A 79 39.84 -13.07 -1.05
C PRO A 79 38.84 -12.04 -0.55
N SER A 80 39.25 -10.79 -0.51
CA SER A 80 38.42 -9.63 -0.29
C SER A 80 37.20 -9.73 -1.24
N ALA A 81 35.98 -9.82 -0.69
CA ALA A 81 34.77 -9.76 -1.45
C ALA A 81 34.80 -8.45 -2.26
N GLY A 82 34.97 -8.56 -3.55
CA GLY A 82 34.92 -7.43 -4.46
C GLY A 82 33.60 -6.71 -4.30
N ALA A 83 33.66 -5.50 -3.79
CA ALA A 83 32.51 -4.59 -3.85
C ALA A 83 32.13 -4.44 -5.31
N THR A 84 31.01 -5.02 -5.70
CA THR A 84 30.37 -4.78 -7.00
C THR A 84 30.08 -3.27 -7.06
N SER A 85 30.92 -2.53 -7.76
CA SER A 85 30.72 -1.10 -8.01
C SER A 85 29.39 -0.94 -8.75
N ALA A 86 28.36 -0.48 -8.05
CA ALA A 86 27.10 -0.13 -8.66
C ALA A 86 27.37 0.87 -9.79
N LYS A 87 26.79 0.62 -10.98
CA LYS A 87 26.90 1.53 -12.11
C LYS A 87 26.47 2.93 -11.67
N PRO A 88 27.27 3.98 -11.94
CA PRO A 88 26.85 5.34 -11.58
C PRO A 88 25.50 5.69 -12.19
N LEU A 89 24.63 6.31 -11.40
CA LEU A 89 23.34 6.78 -11.90
C LEU A 89 23.57 7.88 -12.95
N PRO A 90 22.69 7.97 -13.97
CA PRO A 90 22.71 9.07 -14.93
C PRO A 90 22.66 10.42 -14.20
N ARG A 91 23.35 11.42 -14.72
CA ARG A 91 23.16 12.79 -14.22
C ARG A 91 21.90 13.38 -14.84
N GLY A 92 21.03 13.92 -13.99
CA GLY A 92 19.75 14.44 -14.41
C GLY A 92 19.18 15.43 -13.39
N PRO A 93 17.97 15.92 -13.60
CA PRO A 93 17.36 16.97 -12.78
C PRO A 93 17.07 16.52 -11.33
N LEU A 94 17.14 15.24 -11.02
CA LEU A 94 16.97 14.69 -9.67
C LEU A 94 18.28 14.18 -9.07
N THR A 95 19.43 14.53 -9.62
CA THR A 95 20.74 14.15 -9.06
C THR A 95 20.87 14.66 -7.62
N GLY A 96 21.25 13.78 -6.71
CA GLY A 96 21.37 14.07 -5.28
C GLY A 96 20.06 13.94 -4.50
N ARG A 97 18.93 13.61 -5.17
CA ARG A 97 17.66 13.32 -4.51
C ARG A 97 17.51 11.84 -4.22
N THR A 98 16.91 11.53 -3.08
CA THR A 98 16.55 10.15 -2.68
C THR A 98 15.04 10.01 -2.68
N VAL A 99 14.52 9.06 -3.45
CA VAL A 99 13.10 8.70 -3.48
C VAL A 99 12.94 7.27 -2.98
N VAL A 100 12.02 7.06 -2.05
CA VAL A 100 11.61 5.71 -1.65
C VAL A 100 10.26 5.41 -2.29
N ILE A 101 10.18 4.29 -3.00
CA ILE A 101 8.94 3.74 -3.55
C ILE A 101 8.53 2.56 -2.67
N ASP A 102 7.29 2.55 -2.28
CA ASP A 102 6.72 1.55 -1.38
C ASP A 102 5.63 0.78 -2.15
N PRO A 103 5.98 -0.34 -2.84
CA PRO A 103 4.98 -1.18 -3.50
C PRO A 103 4.03 -1.75 -2.45
N GLY A 104 2.73 -1.42 -2.55
CA GLY A 104 1.72 -1.89 -1.62
C GLY A 104 1.64 -3.42 -1.60
N HIS A 105 1.47 -3.98 -0.42
CA HIS A 105 1.42 -5.43 -0.18
C HIS A 105 2.71 -6.17 -0.61
N ASN A 106 2.63 -7.49 -0.69
CA ASN A 106 3.66 -8.35 -1.25
C ASN A 106 2.97 -9.55 -1.91
N PRO A 107 3.38 -9.96 -3.11
CA PRO A 107 2.79 -11.13 -3.78
C PRO A 107 2.77 -12.42 -2.95
N GLY A 108 3.73 -12.58 -2.01
CA GLY A 108 3.81 -13.72 -1.11
C GLY A 108 2.91 -13.64 0.13
N ASN A 109 2.30 -12.49 0.42
CA ASN A 109 1.49 -12.31 1.65
C ASN A 109 0.37 -13.35 1.81
N ARG A 110 -0.23 -13.81 0.70
CA ARG A 110 -1.29 -14.82 0.73
C ARG A 110 -0.85 -16.15 1.35
N ASP A 111 0.42 -16.47 1.27
CA ASP A 111 1.01 -17.73 1.77
C ASP A 111 1.55 -17.56 3.21
N HIS A 112 1.45 -16.35 3.77
CA HIS A 112 1.99 -15.93 5.07
C HIS A 112 0.94 -15.23 5.95
N THR A 113 -0.29 -15.74 5.96
CA THR A 113 -1.43 -15.11 6.66
C THR A 113 -1.20 -14.91 8.15
N ARG A 114 -0.49 -15.83 8.83
CA ARG A 114 -0.20 -15.71 10.25
C ARG A 114 0.76 -14.54 10.51
N GLU A 115 1.78 -14.41 9.70
CA GLU A 115 2.82 -13.39 9.82
C GLU A 115 2.26 -12.00 9.52
N ILE A 116 1.49 -11.85 8.43
CA ILE A 116 0.91 -10.55 8.05
C ILE A 116 -0.22 -10.10 8.97
N ASN A 117 -0.91 -11.02 9.66
CA ASN A 117 -1.93 -10.70 10.66
C ASN A 117 -1.33 -10.36 12.05
N SER A 118 -0.01 -10.49 12.23
CA SER A 118 0.63 -10.06 13.47
C SER A 118 0.45 -8.55 13.66
N GLN A 119 0.22 -8.15 14.92
CA GLN A 119 -0.07 -6.74 15.21
C GLN A 119 1.21 -5.94 15.36
N VAL A 120 1.29 -4.81 14.68
CA VAL A 120 2.36 -3.82 14.78
C VAL A 120 1.84 -2.49 15.31
N ASP A 121 2.73 -1.71 15.91
CA ASP A 121 2.42 -0.36 16.38
C ASP A 121 2.42 0.61 15.19
N ILE A 122 1.33 1.36 15.03
CA ILE A 122 1.19 2.39 13.98
C ILE A 122 1.28 3.82 14.56
N GLY A 123 1.72 3.96 15.81
CA GLY A 123 1.88 5.22 16.51
C GLY A 123 0.61 5.69 17.20
N THR A 124 -0.56 5.52 16.62
CA THR A 124 -1.88 5.88 17.19
C THR A 124 -2.66 4.66 17.67
N GLY A 125 -2.12 3.47 17.51
CA GLY A 125 -2.76 2.19 17.84
C GLY A 125 -1.99 1.03 17.25
N ARG A 126 -2.68 -0.09 17.07
CA ARG A 126 -2.10 -1.30 16.46
C ARG A 126 -2.94 -1.71 15.25
N LYS A 127 -2.27 -2.20 14.22
CA LYS A 127 -2.89 -2.81 13.02
C LYS A 127 -2.10 -4.04 12.61
N GLU A 128 -2.64 -4.80 11.68
CA GLU A 128 -1.95 -5.92 11.06
C GLU A 128 -0.64 -5.46 10.41
N CYS A 129 0.35 -6.33 10.43
CA CYS A 129 1.65 -6.14 9.79
C CYS A 129 1.52 -5.70 8.32
N ASP A 130 0.67 -6.41 7.57
CA ASP A 130 0.33 -6.13 6.18
C ASP A 130 -0.99 -6.83 5.83
N THR A 131 -1.48 -6.67 4.62
CA THR A 131 -2.61 -7.42 4.09
C THR A 131 -2.26 -8.03 2.72
N THR A 132 -3.15 -8.87 2.20
CA THR A 132 -2.97 -9.46 0.86
C THR A 132 -3.26 -8.47 -0.27
N GLY A 133 -3.91 -7.35 0.06
CA GLY A 133 -4.51 -6.46 -0.92
C GLY A 133 -5.77 -7.04 -1.57
N THR A 134 -6.33 -6.30 -2.49
CA THR A 134 -7.49 -6.69 -3.30
C THR A 134 -7.08 -7.38 -4.60
N ALA A 135 -8.06 -7.72 -5.43
CA ALA A 135 -7.85 -8.24 -6.78
C ALA A 135 -9.01 -7.83 -7.69
N THR A 136 -8.79 -7.80 -8.98
CA THR A 136 -9.88 -7.73 -9.97
C THR A 136 -10.76 -9.00 -9.90
N ASP A 137 -11.97 -8.93 -10.45
CA ASP A 137 -12.85 -10.12 -10.54
C ASP A 137 -12.22 -11.26 -11.35
N ALA A 138 -11.32 -10.93 -12.28
CA ALA A 138 -10.52 -11.92 -13.05
C ALA A 138 -9.29 -12.43 -12.26
N GLY A 139 -9.10 -12.05 -10.98
CA GLY A 139 -8.03 -12.55 -10.13
C GLY A 139 -6.66 -11.88 -10.30
N TYR A 140 -6.57 -10.74 -10.99
CA TYR A 140 -5.32 -9.98 -11.04
C TYR A 140 -5.09 -9.26 -9.72
N ALA A 141 -4.11 -9.72 -8.95
CA ALA A 141 -3.86 -9.24 -7.59
C ALA A 141 -3.23 -7.83 -7.57
N GLU A 142 -3.66 -7.01 -6.61
CA GLU A 142 -3.12 -5.68 -6.34
C GLU A 142 -1.60 -5.71 -6.13
N ALA A 143 -1.09 -6.64 -5.33
CA ALA A 143 0.34 -6.77 -5.08
C ALA A 143 1.19 -6.95 -6.36
N ARG A 144 0.63 -7.55 -7.42
CA ARG A 144 1.29 -7.63 -8.73
C ARG A 144 1.25 -6.30 -9.47
N PHE A 145 0.12 -5.61 -9.40
CA PHE A 145 -0.05 -4.28 -9.97
C PHE A 145 0.94 -3.29 -9.35
N THR A 146 0.98 -3.22 -8.02
CA THR A 146 1.79 -2.25 -7.28
C THR A 146 3.28 -2.46 -7.54
N LEU A 147 3.73 -3.71 -7.58
CA LEU A 147 5.12 -4.05 -7.86
C LEU A 147 5.53 -3.69 -9.31
N ASP A 148 4.66 -3.97 -10.30
CA ASP A 148 4.94 -3.62 -11.71
C ASP A 148 5.02 -2.10 -11.91
N VAL A 149 4.06 -1.34 -11.38
CA VAL A 149 4.08 0.13 -11.46
C VAL A 149 5.31 0.71 -10.74
N SER A 150 5.65 0.19 -9.56
CA SER A 150 6.80 0.63 -8.77
C SER A 150 8.13 0.39 -9.48
N ARG A 151 8.30 -0.73 -10.16
CA ARG A 151 9.51 -1.03 -10.95
C ARG A 151 9.64 -0.08 -12.14
N ARG A 152 8.55 0.23 -12.84
CA ARG A 152 8.53 1.23 -13.92
C ARG A 152 8.85 2.62 -13.40
N LEU A 153 8.26 2.99 -12.27
CA LEU A 153 8.50 4.27 -11.58
C LEU A 153 9.98 4.41 -11.18
N ARG A 154 10.58 3.34 -10.63
CA ARG A 154 12.01 3.32 -10.31
C ARG A 154 12.85 3.67 -11.54
N THR A 155 12.65 2.98 -12.64
CA THR A 155 13.40 3.22 -13.89
C THR A 155 13.29 4.69 -14.32
N LEU A 156 12.08 5.25 -14.34
CA LEU A 156 11.86 6.65 -14.76
C LEU A 156 12.54 7.67 -13.84
N LEU A 157 12.63 7.41 -12.55
CA LEU A 157 13.28 8.31 -11.58
C LEU A 157 14.82 8.15 -11.62
N GLU A 158 15.32 6.93 -11.76
CA GLU A 158 16.76 6.66 -11.93
C GLU A 158 17.30 7.28 -13.21
N GLU A 159 16.55 7.25 -14.31
CA GLU A 159 16.90 7.94 -15.57
C GLU A 159 17.00 9.47 -15.37
N GLN A 160 16.29 10.04 -14.39
CA GLN A 160 16.39 11.44 -14.01
C GLN A 160 17.51 11.72 -12.99
N GLY A 161 18.27 10.70 -12.58
CA GLY A 161 19.42 10.81 -11.66
C GLY A 161 19.08 10.67 -10.19
N ALA A 162 17.85 10.31 -9.82
CA ALA A 162 17.50 10.06 -8.43
C ALA A 162 18.11 8.74 -7.92
N LYS A 163 18.52 8.74 -6.63
CA LYS A 163 18.70 7.49 -5.89
C LYS A 163 17.31 6.94 -5.54
N VAL A 164 17.00 5.74 -6.00
CA VAL A 164 15.70 5.10 -5.71
C VAL A 164 15.90 3.86 -4.85
N VAL A 165 15.08 3.73 -3.81
CA VAL A 165 15.02 2.56 -2.93
C VAL A 165 13.58 2.04 -2.91
N LEU A 166 13.39 0.74 -3.13
CA LEU A 166 12.10 0.07 -2.94
C LEU A 166 12.03 -0.51 -1.52
N THR A 167 10.86 -0.45 -0.89
CA THR A 167 10.64 -1.13 0.40
C THR A 167 10.65 -2.65 0.26
N GLN A 168 10.26 -3.15 -0.90
CA GLN A 168 10.38 -4.55 -1.34
C GLN A 168 10.41 -4.61 -2.88
N ASP A 169 11.02 -5.64 -3.45
CA ASP A 169 11.09 -5.88 -4.92
C ASP A 169 10.70 -7.33 -5.27
N GLY A 170 9.79 -7.93 -4.49
CA GLY A 170 9.42 -9.33 -4.64
C GLY A 170 10.51 -10.32 -4.17
N ASP A 171 11.51 -9.83 -3.47
CA ASP A 171 12.69 -10.54 -2.97
C ASP A 171 12.49 -11.09 -1.55
N ARG A 172 11.34 -10.84 -0.93
CA ARG A 172 10.97 -11.27 0.41
C ARG A 172 9.79 -12.24 0.36
N ALA A 173 9.73 -13.17 1.30
CA ALA A 173 8.63 -14.13 1.41
C ALA A 173 7.28 -13.41 1.67
N PHE A 174 7.27 -12.35 2.49
CA PHE A 174 6.11 -11.51 2.80
C PHE A 174 6.53 -10.10 3.26
N GLY A 175 5.55 -9.20 3.43
CA GLY A 175 5.76 -7.85 3.93
C GLY A 175 6.66 -6.98 3.04
N PRO A 176 7.38 -6.01 3.61
CA PRO A 176 7.56 -5.69 5.04
C PRO A 176 6.27 -5.18 5.68
N CYS A 177 6.21 -5.25 7.02
CA CYS A 177 5.09 -4.67 7.77
C CYS A 177 5.00 -3.15 7.58
N VAL A 178 3.81 -2.59 7.77
CA VAL A 178 3.54 -1.14 7.51
C VAL A 178 4.45 -0.20 8.30
N ASP A 179 4.85 -0.58 9.52
CA ASP A 179 5.80 0.16 10.35
C ASP A 179 7.22 0.09 9.80
N GLU A 180 7.65 -1.06 9.27
CA GLU A 180 8.96 -1.23 8.62
C GLU A 180 9.03 -0.41 7.32
N ARG A 181 7.95 -0.35 6.53
CA ARG A 181 7.84 0.48 5.32
C ARG A 181 8.09 1.96 5.64
N ALA A 182 7.54 2.47 6.74
CA ALA A 182 7.83 3.82 7.22
C ALA A 182 9.28 3.97 7.66
N ARG A 183 9.82 2.99 8.43
CA ARG A 183 11.22 3.01 8.87
C ARG A 183 12.22 3.01 7.72
N ILE A 184 11.93 2.34 6.62
CA ILE A 184 12.79 2.36 5.42
C ILE A 184 12.88 3.78 4.87
N GLY A 185 11.76 4.46 4.64
CA GLY A 185 11.73 5.86 4.19
C GLY A 185 12.50 6.80 5.11
N ASN A 186 12.30 6.64 6.43
CA ASN A 186 12.98 7.45 7.45
C ASN A 186 14.51 7.21 7.48
N ARG A 187 14.94 5.96 7.41
CA ARG A 187 16.37 5.57 7.42
C ARG A 187 17.10 6.11 6.19
N GLU A 188 16.45 6.05 5.03
CA GLU A 188 17.00 6.60 3.80
C GLU A 188 16.99 8.13 3.75
N ARG A 189 16.35 8.81 4.72
CA ARG A 189 16.16 10.26 4.74
C ARG A 189 15.60 10.74 3.41
N ALA A 190 14.58 10.04 2.92
CA ALA A 190 14.04 10.26 1.59
C ALA A 190 13.51 11.70 1.42
N ASP A 191 13.79 12.32 0.28
CA ASP A 191 13.21 13.61 -0.10
C ASP A 191 11.72 13.48 -0.43
N ALA A 192 11.29 12.27 -0.88
CA ALA A 192 9.89 11.90 -1.11
C ALA A 192 9.70 10.40 -0.97
N VAL A 193 8.55 10.00 -0.43
CA VAL A 193 8.11 8.60 -0.38
C VAL A 193 6.73 8.49 -1.02
N VAL A 194 6.53 7.51 -1.88
CA VAL A 194 5.22 7.19 -2.46
C VAL A 194 4.90 5.72 -2.24
N SER A 195 3.75 5.44 -1.64
CA SER A 195 3.18 4.10 -1.56
C SER A 195 2.19 3.92 -2.71
N VAL A 196 2.40 2.89 -3.53
CA VAL A 196 1.59 2.63 -4.74
C VAL A 196 0.59 1.54 -4.45
N HIS A 197 -0.68 1.81 -4.68
CA HIS A 197 -1.83 0.95 -4.41
C HIS A 197 -2.88 0.99 -5.53
N ALA A 198 -3.88 0.15 -5.45
CA ALA A 198 -5.12 0.20 -6.21
C ALA A 198 -6.26 -0.33 -5.35
N ASP A 199 -7.27 0.49 -5.13
CA ASP A 199 -8.35 0.26 -4.17
C ASP A 199 -9.26 -0.92 -4.54
N GLY A 200 -9.99 -1.44 -3.54
CA GLY A 200 -11.01 -2.49 -3.64
C GLY A 200 -12.37 -2.01 -3.11
N SER A 201 -13.04 -1.16 -3.86
CA SER A 201 -14.33 -0.60 -3.49
C SER A 201 -15.49 -1.24 -4.28
N ALA A 202 -16.73 -0.80 -4.05
CA ALA A 202 -17.89 -1.31 -4.79
C ALA A 202 -17.79 -0.97 -6.29
N THR A 203 -18.44 -1.79 -7.12
CA THR A 203 -18.60 -1.52 -8.56
C THR A 203 -19.33 -0.19 -8.77
N GLY A 204 -18.86 0.60 -9.74
CA GLY A 204 -19.31 1.97 -9.98
C GLY A 204 -18.58 3.04 -9.17
N ASN A 205 -17.88 2.66 -8.11
CA ASN A 205 -16.87 3.47 -7.45
C ASN A 205 -15.59 3.39 -8.27
N ARG A 206 -15.12 4.50 -8.82
CA ARG A 206 -13.97 4.50 -9.73
C ARG A 206 -13.16 5.78 -9.67
N GLY A 207 -12.00 5.75 -10.31
CA GLY A 207 -11.03 6.84 -10.36
C GLY A 207 -9.96 6.71 -9.28
N PHE A 208 -8.94 7.57 -9.35
CA PHE A 208 -7.79 7.57 -8.47
C PHE A 208 -7.94 8.56 -7.32
N HIS A 209 -7.19 8.35 -6.25
CA HIS A 209 -6.98 9.36 -5.22
C HIS A 209 -5.60 9.22 -4.56
N VAL A 210 -5.09 10.33 -4.05
CA VAL A 210 -3.84 10.38 -3.27
C VAL A 210 -4.20 10.60 -1.82
N ILE A 211 -3.67 9.74 -0.94
CA ILE A 211 -3.93 9.81 0.50
C ILE A 211 -2.78 10.55 1.18
N LEU A 212 -3.13 11.57 1.93
CA LEU A 212 -2.26 12.48 2.66
C LEU A 212 -2.26 12.14 4.15
N PRO A 213 -1.16 12.35 4.88
CA PRO A 213 -1.17 12.23 6.33
C PRO A 213 -1.99 13.35 6.97
N ALA A 214 -2.84 13.00 7.93
CA ALA A 214 -3.40 13.95 8.87
C ALA A 214 -2.34 14.44 9.87
N ALA A 215 -2.64 15.51 10.59
CA ALA A 215 -1.86 15.94 11.74
C ALA A 215 -2.14 15.01 12.92
N VAL A 216 -1.18 14.14 13.25
CA VAL A 216 -1.24 13.19 14.36
C VAL A 216 -0.07 13.44 15.29
N ASN A 217 -0.34 13.36 16.61
CA ASN A 217 0.68 13.40 17.65
C ASN A 217 0.24 12.45 18.78
N GLY A 218 0.89 11.29 18.87
CA GLY A 218 0.57 10.29 19.89
C GLY A 218 1.38 9.01 19.70
N GLY A 219 1.76 8.36 20.79
CA GLY A 219 2.62 7.18 20.73
C GLY A 219 3.91 7.46 19.96
N GLY A 220 4.20 6.65 18.94
CA GLY A 220 5.35 6.85 18.03
C GLY A 220 5.09 7.78 16.85
N ALA A 221 3.84 8.24 16.65
CA ALA A 221 3.44 9.12 15.57
C ALA A 221 3.67 10.59 15.91
N ASP A 222 4.26 11.32 14.97
CA ASP A 222 4.32 12.79 14.94
C ASP A 222 4.48 13.20 13.48
N THR A 223 3.38 13.61 12.88
CA THR A 223 3.31 13.98 11.45
C THR A 223 3.37 15.49 11.21
N ALA A 224 3.43 16.32 12.27
CA ALA A 224 3.32 17.78 12.18
C ALA A 224 4.27 18.36 11.10
N LYS A 225 5.51 17.87 11.03
CA LYS A 225 6.52 18.37 10.09
C LYS A 225 6.31 17.91 8.66
N ILE A 226 5.57 16.81 8.44
CA ILE A 226 5.40 16.21 7.11
C ILE A 226 4.04 16.50 6.47
N VAL A 227 3.03 16.98 7.21
CA VAL A 227 1.70 17.26 6.66
C VAL A 227 1.76 18.22 5.47
N ALA A 228 2.38 19.38 5.64
CA ALA A 228 2.45 20.37 4.56
C ALA A 228 3.29 19.91 3.35
N PRO A 229 4.52 19.37 3.51
CA PRO A 229 5.28 18.87 2.36
C PRO A 229 4.66 17.63 1.71
N SER A 230 4.00 16.73 2.49
CA SER A 230 3.27 15.61 1.91
C SER A 230 2.05 16.07 1.10
N ARG A 231 1.32 17.10 1.58
CA ARG A 231 0.23 17.69 0.81
C ARG A 231 0.71 18.24 -0.53
N GLU A 232 1.84 18.95 -0.53
CA GLU A 232 2.39 19.48 -1.79
C GLU A 232 2.83 18.35 -2.74
N LEU A 233 3.51 17.31 -2.22
CA LEU A 233 3.86 16.12 -2.99
C LEU A 233 2.59 15.48 -3.59
N GLY A 234 1.54 15.29 -2.79
CA GLY A 234 0.28 14.70 -3.22
C GLY A 234 -0.43 15.50 -4.30
N VAL A 235 -0.51 16.81 -4.17
CA VAL A 235 -1.10 17.71 -5.19
C VAL A 235 -0.34 17.61 -6.52
N ARG A 236 1.00 17.57 -6.48
CA ARG A 236 1.83 17.42 -7.68
C ARG A 236 1.62 16.06 -8.35
N ILE A 237 1.55 14.99 -7.55
CA ILE A 237 1.27 13.65 -8.08
C ILE A 237 -0.14 13.61 -8.69
N ALA A 238 -1.17 14.04 -7.98
CA ALA A 238 -2.56 14.02 -8.47
C ALA A 238 -2.70 14.76 -9.80
N GLY A 239 -2.19 15.98 -9.90
CA GLY A 239 -2.26 16.78 -11.12
C GLY A 239 -1.55 16.16 -12.32
N ASN A 240 -0.35 15.61 -12.11
CA ASN A 240 0.38 14.93 -13.18
C ASN A 240 -0.24 13.58 -13.54
N PHE A 241 -0.81 12.87 -12.57
CA PHE A 241 -1.48 11.60 -12.82
C PHE A 241 -2.70 11.78 -13.73
N VAL A 242 -3.57 12.78 -13.46
CA VAL A 242 -4.68 13.17 -14.37
C VAL A 242 -4.15 13.47 -15.77
N ARG A 243 -3.14 14.32 -15.87
CA ARG A 243 -2.61 14.78 -17.16
C ARG A 243 -2.05 13.66 -18.01
N VAL A 244 -1.37 12.68 -17.39
CA VAL A 244 -0.68 11.60 -18.11
C VAL A 244 -1.59 10.41 -18.39
N THR A 245 -2.43 10.03 -17.43
CA THR A 245 -3.28 8.84 -17.55
C THR A 245 -4.63 9.15 -18.19
N GLY A 246 -5.15 10.37 -18.03
CA GLY A 246 -6.52 10.74 -18.36
C GLY A 246 -7.55 10.23 -17.35
N SER A 247 -7.13 9.57 -16.25
CA SER A 247 -8.03 9.06 -15.23
C SER A 247 -8.63 10.20 -14.42
N ALA A 248 -9.92 10.13 -14.14
CA ALA A 248 -10.61 11.10 -13.28
C ALA A 248 -10.25 10.86 -11.80
N PRO A 249 -10.33 11.89 -10.95
CA PRO A 249 -10.38 11.72 -9.50
C PRO A 249 -11.49 10.77 -9.08
N SER A 250 -11.29 10.09 -7.95
CA SER A 250 -12.25 9.16 -7.37
C SER A 250 -13.61 9.83 -7.14
N ASN A 251 -14.69 9.16 -7.58
CA ASN A 251 -16.08 9.64 -7.42
C ASN A 251 -16.70 9.26 -6.07
N TYR A 252 -16.01 8.53 -5.21
CA TYR A 252 -16.52 7.99 -3.94
C TYR A 252 -15.74 8.44 -2.71
N ILE A 253 -14.55 9.04 -2.89
CA ILE A 253 -13.69 9.51 -1.79
C ILE A 253 -13.04 10.85 -2.16
N GLY A 254 -12.65 11.65 -1.15
CA GLY A 254 -11.93 12.91 -1.37
C GLY A 254 -12.75 14.02 -2.08
N GLY A 255 -14.08 13.89 -2.18
CA GLY A 255 -14.97 14.91 -2.77
C GLY A 255 -14.62 15.26 -4.22
N ASN A 256 -14.25 14.29 -5.04
CA ASN A 256 -13.81 14.45 -6.44
C ASN A 256 -12.54 15.32 -6.62
N THR A 257 -11.76 15.58 -5.57
CA THR A 257 -10.52 16.37 -5.66
C THR A 257 -9.31 15.53 -6.06
N GLY A 258 -9.42 14.21 -5.95
CA GLY A 258 -8.30 13.28 -6.06
C GLY A 258 -7.35 13.29 -4.85
N LEU A 259 -7.78 13.92 -3.74
CA LEU A 259 -7.01 13.98 -2.49
C LEU A 259 -7.90 13.53 -1.33
N ASP A 260 -7.36 12.68 -0.47
CA ASP A 260 -7.97 12.26 0.79
C ASP A 260 -6.98 12.48 1.94
N THR A 261 -7.44 12.57 3.18
CA THR A 261 -6.57 12.77 4.35
C THR A 261 -6.94 11.76 5.42
N ARG A 262 -5.94 10.97 5.89
CA ARG A 262 -6.15 9.89 6.85
C ARG A 262 -5.17 9.95 8.02
N ASP A 263 -5.62 9.47 9.17
CA ASP A 263 -4.88 9.39 10.44
C ASP A 263 -4.67 7.94 10.92
N ASP A 264 -5.15 6.96 10.16
CA ASP A 264 -5.19 5.55 10.55
C ASP A 264 -4.21 4.65 9.75
N LEU A 265 -3.40 5.22 8.86
CA LEU A 265 -2.42 4.48 8.08
C LEU A 265 -1.03 4.52 8.73
N GLY A 266 -0.55 3.38 9.21
CA GLY A 266 0.75 3.27 9.90
C GLY A 266 1.92 3.77 9.06
N GLY A 267 1.88 3.51 7.74
CA GLY A 267 2.89 3.99 6.81
C GLY A 267 2.99 5.53 6.73
N LEU A 268 1.88 6.25 6.97
CA LEU A 268 1.84 7.72 7.05
C LEU A 268 2.18 8.20 8.46
N ASN A 269 1.53 7.65 9.49
CA ASN A 269 1.66 8.07 10.88
C ASN A 269 3.10 7.99 11.41
N LEU A 270 3.83 6.95 11.00
CA LEU A 270 5.21 6.70 11.44
C LEU A 270 6.27 7.32 10.50
N SER A 271 5.86 7.96 9.41
CA SER A 271 6.80 8.65 8.53
C SER A 271 7.32 9.92 9.18
N LYS A 272 8.62 10.17 9.01
CA LYS A 272 9.31 11.41 9.41
C LYS A 272 9.78 12.21 8.19
N VAL A 273 9.47 11.73 6.99
CA VAL A 273 9.78 12.33 5.70
C VAL A 273 8.50 12.48 4.88
N PRO A 274 8.43 13.39 3.89
CA PRO A 274 7.24 13.57 3.07
C PRO A 274 6.80 12.26 2.43
N LYS A 275 5.59 11.80 2.75
CA LYS A 275 5.03 10.54 2.27
C LYS A 275 3.56 10.70 1.91
N VAL A 276 3.18 10.03 0.81
CA VAL A 276 1.79 9.89 0.36
C VAL A 276 1.54 8.45 -0.10
N PHE A 277 0.26 8.06 -0.16
CA PHE A 277 -0.20 6.89 -0.89
C PHE A 277 -0.89 7.36 -2.17
N ILE A 278 -0.93 6.53 -3.18
CA ILE A 278 -1.80 6.71 -4.34
C ILE A 278 -2.58 5.43 -4.59
N GLU A 279 -3.90 5.54 -4.59
CA GLU A 279 -4.83 4.54 -5.10
C GLU A 279 -5.07 4.85 -6.57
N CYS A 280 -4.50 4.02 -7.45
CA CYS A 280 -4.44 4.31 -8.89
C CYS A 280 -5.77 4.10 -9.61
N GLY A 281 -6.74 3.47 -8.98
CA GLY A 281 -8.07 3.13 -9.46
C GLY A 281 -8.68 2.05 -8.59
N ASN A 282 -9.92 1.64 -8.88
CA ASN A 282 -10.62 0.57 -8.16
C ASN A 282 -10.55 -0.76 -8.93
N MET A 283 -9.90 -1.76 -8.35
CA MET A 283 -9.76 -3.09 -8.97
C MET A 283 -11.09 -3.86 -9.09
N ARG A 284 -12.14 -3.42 -8.37
CA ARG A 284 -13.47 -4.05 -8.38
C ARG A 284 -14.44 -3.36 -9.35
N ASP A 285 -14.04 -2.26 -9.97
CA ASP A 285 -14.77 -1.64 -11.06
C ASP A 285 -14.23 -2.14 -12.41
N PRO A 286 -15.10 -2.60 -13.35
CA PRO A 286 -14.64 -3.22 -14.59
C PRO A 286 -13.89 -2.26 -15.52
N GLU A 287 -14.21 -0.97 -15.51
CA GLU A 287 -13.53 0.00 -16.36
C GLU A 287 -12.14 0.34 -15.80
N ASP A 288 -12.02 0.54 -14.48
CA ASP A 288 -10.73 0.73 -13.82
C ASP A 288 -9.89 -0.55 -13.89
N ALA A 289 -10.47 -1.73 -13.68
CA ALA A 289 -9.78 -3.02 -13.79
C ALA A 289 -9.18 -3.24 -15.20
N ALA A 290 -9.88 -2.83 -16.26
CA ALA A 290 -9.37 -2.89 -17.63
C ALA A 290 -8.15 -1.97 -17.81
N LEU A 291 -8.12 -0.80 -17.19
CA LEU A 291 -6.97 0.11 -17.18
C LEU A 291 -5.80 -0.50 -16.38
N LEU A 292 -6.06 -0.89 -15.13
CA LEU A 292 -5.05 -1.41 -14.20
C LEU A 292 -4.35 -2.67 -14.74
N THR A 293 -5.06 -3.52 -15.50
CA THR A 293 -4.50 -4.72 -16.13
C THR A 293 -3.74 -4.43 -17.43
N SER A 294 -3.89 -3.23 -18.03
CA SER A 294 -3.19 -2.81 -19.24
C SER A 294 -1.73 -2.41 -18.95
N ALA A 295 -0.77 -3.09 -19.57
CA ALA A 295 0.65 -2.75 -19.43
C ALA A 295 0.98 -1.31 -19.91
N GLY A 296 0.33 -0.86 -20.98
CA GLY A 296 0.49 0.50 -21.49
C GLY A 296 -0.05 1.56 -20.53
N TRP A 297 -1.17 1.28 -19.86
CA TRP A 297 -1.71 2.19 -18.86
C TRP A 297 -0.85 2.22 -17.59
N ARG A 298 -0.34 1.07 -17.11
CA ARG A 298 0.59 1.03 -15.96
C ARG A 298 1.86 1.84 -16.22
N GLN A 299 2.35 1.88 -17.46
CA GLN A 299 3.46 2.76 -17.83
C GLN A 299 3.08 4.24 -17.71
N LYS A 300 1.87 4.62 -18.13
CA LYS A 300 1.37 5.99 -17.96
C LYS A 300 1.19 6.33 -16.47
N ALA A 301 0.65 5.41 -15.65
CA ALA A 301 0.53 5.59 -14.21
C ALA A 301 1.90 5.87 -13.57
N ALA A 302 2.90 5.05 -13.85
CA ALA A 302 4.26 5.26 -13.38
C ALA A 302 4.84 6.61 -13.84
N LEU A 303 4.61 7.00 -15.10
CA LEU A 303 5.06 8.28 -15.64
C LEU A 303 4.38 9.47 -14.94
N GLY A 304 3.07 9.41 -14.73
CA GLY A 304 2.33 10.47 -14.02
C GLY A 304 2.84 10.66 -12.59
N ILE A 305 3.11 9.55 -11.87
CA ILE A 305 3.70 9.59 -10.52
C ILE A 305 5.13 10.18 -10.58
N ALA A 306 5.98 9.72 -11.53
CA ALA A 306 7.36 10.21 -11.68
C ALA A 306 7.42 11.71 -11.95
N GLU A 307 6.57 12.22 -12.84
CA GLU A 307 6.50 13.65 -13.15
C GLU A 307 5.98 14.48 -11.96
N GLY A 308 5.02 13.93 -11.20
CA GLY A 308 4.55 14.53 -9.96
C GLY A 308 5.66 14.68 -8.92
N ILE A 309 6.42 13.60 -8.68
CA ILE A 309 7.60 13.61 -7.79
C ILE A 309 8.66 14.59 -8.32
N GLY A 310 8.98 14.53 -9.62
CA GLY A 310 9.93 15.45 -10.24
C GLY A 310 9.51 16.90 -10.09
N SER A 311 8.24 17.22 -10.27
CA SER A 311 7.69 18.58 -10.08
C SER A 311 7.77 19.05 -8.61
N TYR A 312 7.71 18.11 -7.66
CA TYR A 312 7.88 18.40 -6.25
C TYR A 312 9.35 18.65 -5.88
N LEU A 313 10.30 17.87 -6.42
CA LEU A 313 11.71 17.88 -6.01
C LEU A 313 12.58 18.94 -6.73
N LYS A 314 12.12 19.50 -7.84
CA LYS A 314 12.85 20.52 -8.65
C LYS A 314 12.72 21.95 -8.15
N ARG A 315 12.33 22.16 -6.92
CA ARG A 315 12.19 23.48 -6.30
C ARG A 315 13.52 24.04 -5.88
#